data_d5380e208a20b0fa1be628f180cc7560
#
_entry.id   d5380e208a20b0fa1be628f180cc7560
#
_cell.length_a   1.000
_cell.length_b   1.000
_cell.length_c   1.000
_cell.angle_alpha   90.00
_cell.angle_beta   90.00
_cell.angle_gamma   90.00
#
_symmetry.space_group_name_H-M   'P 1'
#
loop_
_entity.id
_entity.type
_entity.pdbx_description
1 polymer ?
#
loop_
_entity_poly.entity_id
_entity_poly.type
_entity_poly.pdbx_seq_one_letter_code
_entity_poly.pdbx_strand_id
1 'polypeptide(L)'
;NPQDLKDRLLAPGFTAPPVLEQLSDPISDTPMRLTLHDVLPWHDNPRTTRNPKFDEIKESIRHRGLDTPPPVTRRPGEDKYRIRNGGNTRLEALNELYKETGDERYFRFNCLFRPWDKQRGEIIALTGHLAENDLKGDLKFIERAVGIQKAKAWYEKEKGEPVGIRELSRKLTDDGYPVSHSHISRMLDAVEILLPAIPSMLYSGLGVDRVSRILSLRKASLGCWKRLYSGEGVDFEMLFQDTLAIFDSSPDEFIFERFQDELIGQMKRPLGLRYDQILLEITNGQQEQRRGTLVDLPTPAGPPEIPPVGQENPAASSTGQAQIQSPATGLQTSKTKSPPGTSTLPAPPPVQQQQLTDEERAAVLAGHIVSPVSTKIQQTRQRLAGL
;
A
#
# COMPACT_ATOMS: atom_id res chain seq x y z
N ASN A 1 -5.47 69.47 -31.74
CA ASN A 1 -5.65 69.15 -33.15
C ASN A 1 -5.98 67.69 -33.34
N PRO A 2 -7.09 67.29 -34.06
CA PRO A 2 -7.47 65.87 -34.20
C PRO A 2 -6.44 64.97 -34.88
N GLN A 3 -5.52 65.53 -35.62
CA GLN A 3 -4.39 64.87 -36.27
C GLN A 3 -3.31 64.48 -35.28
N ASP A 4 -3.02 65.30 -34.30
CA ASP A 4 -2.00 65.07 -33.28
C ASP A 4 -2.42 63.93 -32.31
N LEU A 5 -3.73 63.73 -32.14
CA LEU A 5 -4.27 62.65 -31.36
C LEU A 5 -4.19 61.29 -32.10
N LYS A 6 -4.38 61.31 -33.44
CA LYS A 6 -4.23 60.14 -34.30
C LYS A 6 -2.77 59.67 -34.36
N ASP A 7 -1.85 60.62 -34.49
CA ASP A 7 -0.41 60.29 -34.56
C ASP A 7 0.12 59.77 -33.22
N ARG A 8 -0.44 60.20 -32.07
CA ARG A 8 -0.13 59.65 -30.75
C ARG A 8 -0.74 58.27 -30.53
N LEU A 9 -1.90 57.97 -31.12
CA LEU A 9 -2.55 56.66 -31.06
C LEU A 9 -1.87 55.65 -32.03
N LEU A 10 -1.21 56.14 -33.08
CA LEU A 10 -0.49 55.31 -34.07
C LEU A 10 1.02 55.29 -33.82
N ALA A 11 1.52 55.96 -32.79
CA ALA A 11 2.93 55.88 -32.41
C ALA A 11 3.24 54.42 -31.99
N PRO A 12 4.39 53.83 -32.44
CA PRO A 12 4.78 52.45 -32.15
C PRO A 12 5.22 52.20 -30.69
N GLY A 13 4.50 52.81 -29.74
CA GLY A 13 4.74 52.72 -28.31
C GLY A 13 3.68 51.87 -27.55
N PHE A 14 2.58 51.49 -28.20
CA PHE A 14 1.70 50.46 -27.70
C PHE A 14 2.18 49.11 -28.22
N THR A 15 3.29 48.62 -27.72
CA THR A 15 3.55 47.19 -27.69
C THR A 15 2.39 46.58 -26.91
N ALA A 16 1.56 45.80 -27.58
CA ALA A 16 0.57 44.97 -26.89
C ALA A 16 1.31 44.30 -25.73
N PRO A 17 0.74 44.32 -24.50
CA PRO A 17 1.38 43.61 -23.39
C PRO A 17 1.69 42.19 -23.90
N PRO A 18 2.86 41.62 -23.58
CA PRO A 18 3.18 40.28 -23.99
C PRO A 18 1.96 39.42 -23.66
N VAL A 19 1.43 38.77 -24.69
CA VAL A 19 0.33 37.79 -24.48
C VAL A 19 0.87 36.84 -23.43
N LEU A 20 0.35 36.91 -22.22
CA LEU A 20 0.65 35.92 -21.18
C LEU A 20 0.11 34.63 -21.73
N GLU A 21 0.95 33.86 -22.40
CA GLU A 21 0.59 32.59 -23.02
C GLU A 21 0.07 31.62 -21.98
N GLN A 22 0.36 31.81 -20.68
CA GLN A 22 -0.18 31.03 -19.58
C GLN A 22 -0.36 31.92 -18.36
N LEU A 23 -1.55 31.85 -17.76
CA LEU A 23 -1.79 32.39 -16.42
C LEU A 23 -0.90 31.67 -15.40
N SER A 24 -0.33 32.44 -14.46
CA SER A 24 0.39 31.85 -13.32
C SER A 24 -0.56 30.99 -12.50
N ASP A 25 0.01 29.93 -11.89
CA ASP A 25 -0.77 29.08 -11.00
C ASP A 25 -1.33 29.85 -9.81
N PRO A 26 -2.55 29.50 -9.34
CA PRO A 26 -3.10 30.05 -8.11
C PRO A 26 -2.18 29.79 -6.91
N ILE A 27 -2.12 30.74 -5.98
CA ILE A 27 -1.33 30.63 -4.75
C ILE A 27 -2.07 29.91 -3.60
N SER A 28 -3.35 29.62 -3.79
CA SER A 28 -4.22 28.96 -2.81
C SER A 28 -5.07 27.88 -3.49
N ASP A 29 -5.71 27.05 -2.69
CA ASP A 29 -6.64 26.02 -3.17
C ASP A 29 -7.76 26.69 -4.00
N THR A 30 -7.85 26.34 -5.28
CA THR A 30 -8.72 27.03 -6.23
C THR A 30 -9.46 26.00 -7.12
N PRO A 31 -10.80 26.07 -7.21
CA PRO A 31 -11.55 25.29 -8.20
C PRO A 31 -11.15 25.73 -9.62
N MET A 32 -10.82 24.75 -10.48
CA MET A 32 -10.46 24.99 -11.87
C MET A 32 -11.21 24.03 -12.79
N ARG A 33 -11.48 24.48 -14.02
CA ARG A 33 -12.00 23.61 -15.07
C ARG A 33 -10.89 23.29 -16.04
N LEU A 34 -10.54 22.01 -16.14
CA LEU A 34 -9.46 21.51 -16.98
C LEU A 34 -9.98 20.50 -18.02
N THR A 35 -9.14 20.21 -19.01
CA THR A 35 -9.43 19.17 -20.00
C THR A 35 -8.63 17.89 -19.69
N LEU A 36 -9.03 16.77 -20.27
CA LEU A 36 -8.27 15.52 -20.19
C LEU A 36 -6.83 15.65 -20.70
N HIS A 37 -6.60 16.60 -21.63
CA HIS A 37 -5.25 16.84 -22.17
C HIS A 37 -4.34 17.62 -21.21
N ASP A 38 -4.93 18.33 -20.25
CA ASP A 38 -4.19 19.17 -19.30
C ASP A 38 -3.76 18.40 -18.05
N VAL A 39 -4.36 17.22 -17.80
CA VAL A 39 -4.17 16.47 -16.54
C VAL A 39 -3.54 15.12 -16.79
N LEU A 40 -2.45 14.84 -16.07
CA LEU A 40 -1.77 13.55 -16.05
C LEU A 40 -2.05 12.81 -14.73
N PRO A 41 -2.03 11.47 -14.75
CA PRO A 41 -2.06 10.71 -13.52
C PRO A 41 -0.79 10.94 -12.69
N TRP A 42 -0.87 10.68 -11.38
CA TRP A 42 0.32 10.69 -10.53
C TRP A 42 1.23 9.51 -10.91
N HIS A 43 2.50 9.78 -11.25
CA HIS A 43 3.43 8.77 -11.77
C HIS A 43 3.87 7.75 -10.70
N ASP A 44 3.98 8.17 -9.43
CA ASP A 44 4.33 7.32 -8.30
C ASP A 44 3.10 6.78 -7.55
N ASN A 45 2.00 6.57 -8.26
CA ASN A 45 0.81 5.97 -7.68
C ASN A 45 1.19 4.62 -7.02
N PRO A 46 0.95 4.45 -5.71
CA PRO A 46 1.22 3.17 -5.03
C PRO A 46 0.47 1.99 -5.66
N ARG A 47 -0.73 2.24 -6.18
CA ARG A 47 -1.52 1.24 -6.87
C ARG A 47 -0.97 0.97 -8.26
N THR A 48 -0.53 -0.26 -8.48
CA THR A 48 -0.02 -0.74 -9.77
C THR A 48 -1.02 -1.57 -10.53
N THR A 49 -2.05 -2.08 -9.84
CA THR A 49 -3.14 -2.86 -10.44
C THR A 49 -4.39 -2.00 -10.63
N ARG A 50 -5.20 -2.34 -11.65
CA ARG A 50 -6.48 -1.67 -11.88
C ARG A 50 -7.36 -1.75 -10.63
N ASN A 51 -8.04 -0.67 -10.31
CA ASN A 51 -8.93 -0.63 -9.15
C ASN A 51 -10.05 -1.67 -9.31
N PRO A 52 -10.27 -2.59 -8.34
CA PRO A 52 -11.35 -3.56 -8.42
C PRO A 52 -12.75 -2.94 -8.60
N LYS A 53 -12.95 -1.72 -8.12
CA LYS A 53 -14.20 -0.96 -8.24
C LYS A 53 -14.22 -0.02 -9.46
N PHE A 54 -13.31 -0.23 -10.43
CA PHE A 54 -13.18 0.67 -11.57
C PHE A 54 -14.50 0.78 -12.35
N ASP A 55 -15.12 -0.34 -12.66
CA ASP A 55 -16.35 -0.38 -13.46
C ASP A 55 -17.52 0.27 -12.73
N GLU A 56 -17.64 0.08 -11.41
CA GLU A 56 -18.64 0.75 -10.58
C GLU A 56 -18.44 2.28 -10.57
N ILE A 57 -17.18 2.73 -10.46
CA ILE A 57 -16.82 4.16 -10.49
C ILE A 57 -17.13 4.75 -11.87
N LYS A 58 -16.79 4.03 -12.94
CA LYS A 58 -17.04 4.44 -14.31
C LYS A 58 -18.54 4.59 -14.58
N GLU A 59 -19.35 3.60 -14.18
CA GLU A 59 -20.82 3.67 -14.31
C GLU A 59 -21.41 4.79 -13.46
N SER A 60 -20.91 5.00 -12.25
CA SER A 60 -21.31 6.13 -11.42
C SER A 60 -21.05 7.47 -12.12
N ILE A 61 -19.88 7.64 -12.72
CA ILE A 61 -19.53 8.86 -13.49
C ILE A 61 -20.41 8.99 -14.73
N ARG A 62 -20.72 7.89 -15.42
CA ARG A 62 -21.59 7.88 -16.59
C ARG A 62 -22.98 8.42 -16.27
N HIS A 63 -23.56 8.02 -15.15
CA HIS A 63 -24.92 8.38 -14.78
C HIS A 63 -25.04 9.72 -14.04
N ARG A 64 -24.13 10.02 -13.14
CA ARG A 64 -24.20 11.19 -12.24
C ARG A 64 -23.18 12.29 -12.56
N GLY A 65 -22.22 12.01 -13.42
CA GLY A 65 -21.08 12.88 -13.62
C GLY A 65 -20.03 12.73 -12.52
N LEU A 66 -19.12 13.69 -12.45
CA LEU A 66 -18.03 13.72 -11.49
C LEU A 66 -18.45 14.48 -10.22
N ASP A 67 -19.01 13.76 -9.24
CA ASP A 67 -19.50 14.35 -7.98
C ASP A 67 -18.39 15.00 -7.14
N THR A 68 -17.19 14.40 -7.15
CA THR A 68 -16.06 14.90 -6.36
C THR A 68 -14.92 15.32 -7.30
N PRO A 69 -14.62 16.62 -7.40
CA PRO A 69 -13.51 17.13 -8.17
C PRO A 69 -12.17 16.51 -7.72
N PRO A 70 -11.36 15.92 -8.62
CA PRO A 70 -10.05 15.41 -8.25
C PRO A 70 -9.12 16.56 -7.89
N PRO A 71 -8.31 16.43 -6.83
CA PRO A 71 -7.28 17.40 -6.52
C PRO A 71 -6.14 17.29 -7.53
N VAL A 72 -5.72 18.44 -8.06
CA VAL A 72 -4.61 18.55 -9.01
C VAL A 72 -3.57 19.52 -8.52
N THR A 73 -2.34 19.34 -8.97
CA THR A 73 -1.23 20.25 -8.71
C THR A 73 -0.37 20.36 -9.97
N ARG A 74 0.51 21.36 -10.05
CA ARG A 74 1.50 21.49 -11.11
C ARG A 74 2.88 21.61 -10.51
N ARG A 75 3.78 20.73 -10.92
CA ARG A 75 5.19 20.80 -10.52
C ARG A 75 5.89 21.97 -11.20
N PRO A 76 6.87 22.59 -10.55
CA PRO A 76 7.69 23.59 -11.20
C PRO A 76 8.35 23.05 -12.48
N GLY A 77 8.15 23.76 -13.60
CA GLY A 77 8.69 23.38 -14.90
C GLY A 77 7.87 22.37 -15.70
N GLU A 78 6.73 21.89 -15.19
CA GLU A 78 5.79 21.09 -15.97
C GLU A 78 4.68 21.96 -16.58
N ASP A 79 4.31 21.66 -17.82
CA ASP A 79 3.21 22.36 -18.52
C ASP A 79 1.85 21.80 -18.11
N LYS A 80 1.78 20.55 -17.67
CA LYS A 80 0.53 19.84 -17.33
C LYS A 80 0.34 19.70 -15.83
N TYR A 81 -0.92 19.66 -15.45
CA TYR A 81 -1.31 19.33 -14.08
C TYR A 81 -1.20 17.84 -13.81
N ARG A 82 -1.04 17.47 -12.56
CA ARG A 82 -1.05 16.06 -12.10
C ARG A 82 -2.07 15.86 -11.01
N ILE A 83 -2.69 14.69 -11.00
CA ILE A 83 -3.49 14.25 -9.85
C ILE A 83 -2.59 14.25 -8.61
N ARG A 84 -3.03 14.91 -7.53
CA ARG A 84 -2.20 15.07 -6.32
C ARG A 84 -2.45 13.97 -5.29
N ASN A 85 -3.69 13.80 -4.84
CA ASN A 85 -4.07 12.84 -3.80
C ASN A 85 -5.33 12.14 -4.26
N GLY A 86 -5.25 10.92 -4.76
CA GLY A 86 -6.38 10.19 -5.31
C GLY A 86 -7.11 10.85 -6.47
N GLY A 87 -7.77 10.04 -7.28
CA GLY A 87 -8.45 10.51 -8.49
C GLY A 87 -7.89 9.91 -9.77
N ASN A 88 -6.77 9.16 -9.73
CA ASN A 88 -6.24 8.46 -10.89
C ASN A 88 -7.30 7.55 -11.54
N THR A 89 -8.04 6.77 -10.74
CA THR A 89 -9.15 5.93 -11.23
C THR A 89 -10.24 6.75 -11.90
N ARG A 90 -10.60 7.94 -11.34
CA ARG A 90 -11.60 8.84 -11.93
C ARG A 90 -11.11 9.43 -13.24
N LEU A 91 -9.84 9.83 -13.31
CA LEU A 91 -9.22 10.34 -14.54
C LEU A 91 -9.19 9.25 -15.64
N GLU A 92 -8.86 8.01 -15.27
CA GLU A 92 -8.89 6.86 -16.17
C GLU A 92 -10.32 6.59 -16.69
N ALA A 93 -11.31 6.59 -15.80
CA ALA A 93 -12.72 6.43 -16.16
C ALA A 93 -13.22 7.53 -17.10
N LEU A 94 -12.87 8.80 -16.84
CA LEU A 94 -13.21 9.91 -17.74
C LEU A 94 -12.58 9.73 -19.13
N ASN A 95 -11.31 9.29 -19.20
CA ASN A 95 -10.64 9.01 -20.46
C ASN A 95 -11.32 7.89 -21.26
N GLU A 96 -11.73 6.80 -20.60
CA GLU A 96 -12.46 5.72 -21.26
C GLU A 96 -13.84 6.18 -21.73
N LEU A 97 -14.61 6.89 -20.86
CA LEU A 97 -15.93 7.40 -21.21
C LEU A 97 -15.89 8.37 -22.40
N TYR A 98 -14.89 9.25 -22.44
CA TYR A 98 -14.70 10.15 -23.57
C TYR A 98 -14.36 9.39 -24.86
N LYS A 99 -13.48 8.39 -24.79
CA LYS A 99 -13.16 7.52 -25.96
C LYS A 99 -14.37 6.75 -26.47
N GLU A 100 -15.26 6.29 -25.57
CA GLU A 100 -16.45 5.52 -25.93
C GLU A 100 -17.57 6.39 -26.51
N THR A 101 -17.74 7.62 -26.01
CA THR A 101 -18.93 8.43 -26.30
C THR A 101 -18.65 9.68 -27.13
N GLY A 102 -17.43 10.21 -27.09
CA GLY A 102 -17.08 11.52 -27.65
C GLY A 102 -17.75 12.72 -26.93
N ASP A 103 -18.36 12.50 -25.77
CA ASP A 103 -19.12 13.51 -25.07
C ASP A 103 -18.20 14.48 -24.30
N GLU A 104 -18.29 15.77 -24.65
CA GLU A 104 -17.51 16.87 -24.06
C GLU A 104 -17.64 16.99 -22.54
N ARG A 105 -18.72 16.51 -21.92
CA ARG A 105 -18.86 16.48 -20.45
C ARG A 105 -17.81 15.63 -19.74
N TYR A 106 -17.24 14.64 -20.42
CA TYR A 106 -16.15 13.83 -19.90
C TYR A 106 -14.78 14.42 -20.23
N PHE A 107 -14.68 15.22 -21.30
CA PHE A 107 -13.47 15.87 -21.71
C PHE A 107 -13.11 17.06 -20.83
N ARG A 108 -14.11 17.86 -20.43
CA ARG A 108 -13.92 19.05 -19.60
C ARG A 108 -14.55 18.83 -18.23
N PHE A 109 -13.73 18.81 -17.19
CA PHE A 109 -14.19 18.51 -15.84
C PHE A 109 -13.61 19.48 -14.80
N ASN A 110 -14.30 19.57 -13.66
CA ASN A 110 -13.88 20.40 -12.54
C ASN A 110 -12.81 19.68 -11.72
N CYS A 111 -11.79 20.42 -11.32
CA CYS A 111 -10.71 19.99 -10.43
C CYS A 111 -10.54 20.97 -9.29
N LEU A 112 -9.93 20.53 -8.21
CA LEU A 112 -9.45 21.41 -7.14
C LEU A 112 -7.92 21.54 -7.28
N PHE A 113 -7.48 22.71 -7.73
CA PHE A 113 -6.05 22.99 -7.76
C PHE A 113 -5.53 23.18 -6.33
N ARG A 114 -4.39 22.57 -6.05
CA ARG A 114 -3.63 22.73 -4.81
C ARG A 114 -2.20 23.12 -5.14
N PRO A 115 -1.69 24.24 -4.60
CA PRO A 115 -0.34 24.72 -4.87
C PRO A 115 0.71 23.64 -4.54
N TRP A 116 1.75 23.60 -5.36
CA TRP A 116 2.89 22.72 -5.14
C TRP A 116 3.80 23.28 -4.05
N ASP A 117 4.13 22.44 -3.07
CA ASP A 117 5.19 22.76 -2.11
C ASP A 117 6.56 22.50 -2.76
N LYS A 118 7.39 23.53 -2.83
CA LYS A 118 8.69 23.46 -3.54
C LYS A 118 9.68 22.47 -2.93
N GLN A 119 9.59 22.26 -1.62
CA GLN A 119 10.53 21.41 -0.87
C GLN A 119 9.97 20.02 -0.63
N ARG A 120 8.69 19.92 -0.28
CA ARG A 120 8.06 18.70 0.21
C ARG A 120 6.93 18.17 -0.67
N GLY A 121 6.70 18.76 -1.85
CA GLY A 121 5.57 18.42 -2.71
C GLY A 121 5.46 16.94 -3.06
N GLU A 122 6.58 16.25 -3.30
CA GLU A 122 6.62 14.81 -3.58
C GLU A 122 6.20 13.99 -2.37
N ILE A 123 6.70 14.31 -1.18
CA ILE A 123 6.38 13.62 0.07
C ILE A 123 4.90 13.80 0.40
N ILE A 124 4.40 15.05 0.33
CA ILE A 124 3.00 15.38 0.61
C ILE A 124 2.05 14.65 -0.37
N ALA A 125 2.40 14.58 -1.65
CA ALA A 125 1.60 13.87 -2.63
C ALA A 125 1.60 12.35 -2.37
N LEU A 126 2.77 11.76 -2.12
CA LEU A 126 2.91 10.32 -1.89
C LEU A 126 2.21 9.88 -0.60
N THR A 127 2.44 10.59 0.52
CA THR A 127 1.78 10.29 1.81
C THR A 127 0.26 10.48 1.71
N GLY A 128 -0.19 11.51 0.98
CA GLY A 128 -1.60 11.71 0.70
C GLY A 128 -2.23 10.58 -0.12
N HIS A 129 -1.53 10.06 -1.14
CA HIS A 129 -1.98 8.88 -1.89
C HIS A 129 -2.05 7.62 -1.02
N LEU A 130 -1.05 7.40 -0.17
CA LEU A 130 -1.04 6.27 0.76
C LEU A 130 -2.20 6.35 1.74
N ALA A 131 -2.38 7.51 2.40
CA ALA A 131 -3.45 7.71 3.38
C ALA A 131 -4.84 7.55 2.76
N GLU A 132 -5.10 8.14 1.59
CA GLU A 132 -6.40 8.03 0.91
C GLU A 132 -6.72 6.58 0.51
N ASN A 133 -5.76 5.88 -0.07
CA ASN A 133 -5.97 4.50 -0.49
C ASN A 133 -6.14 3.54 0.71
N ASP A 134 -5.43 3.78 1.82
CA ASP A 134 -5.59 2.98 3.05
C ASP A 134 -6.97 3.18 3.68
N LEU A 135 -7.47 4.42 3.73
CA LEU A 135 -8.83 4.71 4.21
C LEU A 135 -9.90 4.02 3.37
N LYS A 136 -9.65 3.81 2.09
CA LYS A 136 -10.55 3.09 1.18
C LYS A 136 -10.37 1.57 1.24
N GLY A 137 -9.34 1.06 1.93
CA GLY A 137 -9.02 -0.36 2.01
C GLY A 137 -8.55 -0.99 0.70
N ASP A 138 -8.06 -0.18 -0.23
CA ASP A 138 -7.86 -0.57 -1.63
C ASP A 138 -6.43 -1.01 -1.98
N LEU A 139 -5.41 -0.78 -1.11
CA LEU A 139 -4.02 -1.16 -1.37
C LEU A 139 -3.71 -2.57 -0.91
N LYS A 140 -3.08 -3.34 -1.77
CA LYS A 140 -2.44 -4.60 -1.39
C LYS A 140 -1.23 -4.32 -0.50
N PHE A 141 -0.87 -5.29 0.34
CA PHE A 141 0.28 -5.16 1.26
C PHE A 141 1.56 -4.71 0.54
N ILE A 142 1.88 -5.32 -0.61
CA ILE A 142 3.10 -4.99 -1.36
C ILE A 142 3.06 -3.59 -2.00
N GLU A 143 1.90 -3.14 -2.48
CA GLU A 143 1.75 -1.80 -3.04
C GLU A 143 2.01 -0.73 -1.97
N ARG A 144 1.48 -0.97 -0.75
CA ARG A 144 1.77 -0.13 0.42
C ARG A 144 3.25 -0.17 0.78
N ALA A 145 3.86 -1.35 0.79
CA ALA A 145 5.28 -1.53 1.13
C ALA A 145 6.20 -0.77 0.15
N VAL A 146 5.95 -0.86 -1.15
CA VAL A 146 6.68 -0.08 -2.18
C VAL A 146 6.47 1.42 -1.99
N GLY A 147 5.25 1.86 -1.64
CA GLY A 147 4.98 3.25 -1.32
C GLY A 147 5.78 3.75 -0.12
N ILE A 148 5.89 2.95 0.94
CA ILE A 148 6.71 3.27 2.13
C ILE A 148 8.20 3.34 1.79
N GLN A 149 8.70 2.43 0.94
CA GLN A 149 10.09 2.48 0.48
C GLN A 149 10.39 3.77 -0.30
N LYS A 150 9.48 4.18 -1.19
CA LYS A 150 9.59 5.45 -1.92
C LYS A 150 9.55 6.66 -0.97
N ALA A 151 8.64 6.65 0.01
CA ALA A 151 8.56 7.70 1.01
C ALA A 151 9.88 7.81 1.81
N LYS A 152 10.48 6.67 2.19
CA LYS A 152 11.80 6.64 2.84
C LYS A 152 12.86 7.32 1.99
N ALA A 153 12.95 7.00 0.70
CA ALA A 153 13.91 7.61 -0.22
C ALA A 153 13.73 9.13 -0.34
N TRP A 154 12.49 9.63 -0.37
CA TRP A 154 12.21 11.06 -0.38
C TRP A 154 12.61 11.76 0.92
N TYR A 155 12.35 11.14 2.08
CA TYR A 155 12.79 11.69 3.37
C TYR A 155 14.32 11.69 3.52
N GLU A 156 15.01 10.68 2.99
CA GLU A 156 16.47 10.62 2.94
C GLU A 156 17.04 11.72 2.04
N LYS A 157 16.39 11.96 0.89
CA LYS A 157 16.76 13.06 0.00
C LYS A 157 16.54 14.43 0.64
N GLU A 158 15.42 14.62 1.37
CA GLU A 158 15.13 15.84 2.12
C GLU A 158 16.17 16.10 3.21
N LYS A 159 16.56 15.07 3.94
CA LYS A 159 17.49 15.16 5.07
C LYS A 159 18.97 15.18 4.65
N GLY A 160 19.31 14.57 3.51
CA GLY A 160 20.68 14.35 3.05
C GLY A 160 21.39 13.20 3.76
N GLU A 161 20.70 12.44 4.61
CA GLU A 161 21.23 11.34 5.42
C GLU A 161 20.23 10.17 5.46
N PRO A 162 20.70 8.93 5.75
CA PRO A 162 19.83 7.79 5.93
C PRO A 162 18.79 8.02 7.03
N VAL A 163 17.55 7.56 6.80
CA VAL A 163 16.44 7.66 7.74
C VAL A 163 16.18 6.29 8.37
N GLY A 164 16.32 6.21 9.70
CA GLY A 164 16.04 5.00 10.47
C GLY A 164 14.53 4.70 10.55
N ILE A 165 14.16 3.44 10.79
CA ILE A 165 12.77 2.97 10.78
C ILE A 165 11.89 3.71 11.79
N ARG A 166 12.39 3.99 13.01
CA ARG A 166 11.64 4.75 14.03
C ARG A 166 11.44 6.21 13.62
N GLU A 167 12.44 6.82 13.03
CA GLU A 167 12.36 8.18 12.48
C GLU A 167 11.38 8.24 11.32
N LEU A 168 11.42 7.26 10.41
CA LEU A 168 10.48 7.14 9.30
C LEU A 168 9.04 7.02 9.81
N SER A 169 8.79 6.20 10.82
CA SER A 169 7.46 6.07 11.45
C SER A 169 6.95 7.41 11.99
N ARG A 170 7.81 8.19 12.66
CA ARG A 170 7.45 9.52 13.16
C ARG A 170 7.15 10.49 12.02
N LYS A 171 8.04 10.61 11.03
CA LYS A 171 7.85 11.49 9.87
C LYS A 171 6.56 11.19 9.09
N LEU A 172 6.26 9.91 8.87
CA LEU A 172 5.00 9.50 8.23
C LEU A 172 3.78 9.89 9.07
N THR A 173 3.86 9.75 10.39
CA THR A 173 2.79 10.16 11.30
C THR A 173 2.58 11.67 11.27
N ASP A 174 3.66 12.45 11.30
CA ASP A 174 3.64 13.92 11.22
C ASP A 174 3.02 14.40 9.89
N ASP A 175 3.21 13.63 8.81
CA ASP A 175 2.62 13.88 7.48
C ASP A 175 1.22 13.27 7.28
N GLY A 176 0.57 12.81 8.37
CA GLY A 176 -0.81 12.31 8.34
C GLY A 176 -0.97 10.87 7.89
N TYR A 177 0.12 10.09 7.86
CA TYR A 177 0.09 8.66 7.56
C TYR A 177 0.70 7.82 8.68
N PRO A 178 -0.03 7.56 9.79
CA PRO A 178 0.50 6.85 10.95
C PRO A 178 0.72 5.35 10.64
N VAL A 179 1.98 4.91 10.70
CA VAL A 179 2.38 3.51 10.54
C VAL A 179 3.39 3.13 11.61
N SER A 180 3.17 2.02 12.29
CA SER A 180 4.08 1.55 13.34
C SER A 180 5.44 1.12 12.75
N HIS A 181 6.52 1.34 13.49
CA HIS A 181 7.87 0.99 13.09
C HIS A 181 8.04 -0.51 12.79
N SER A 182 7.35 -1.39 13.52
CA SER A 182 7.38 -2.83 13.27
C SER A 182 6.69 -3.22 11.95
N HIS A 183 5.63 -2.49 11.57
CA HIS A 183 4.97 -2.68 10.29
C HIS A 183 5.82 -2.17 9.14
N ILE A 184 6.48 -1.01 9.30
CA ILE A 184 7.44 -0.47 8.34
C ILE A 184 8.59 -1.45 8.11
N SER A 185 9.19 -1.99 9.18
CA SER A 185 10.29 -2.98 9.05
C SER A 185 9.85 -4.16 8.18
N ARG A 186 8.69 -4.74 8.46
CA ARG A 186 8.15 -5.87 7.69
C ARG A 186 7.88 -5.52 6.23
N MET A 187 7.39 -4.30 5.97
CA MET A 187 7.16 -3.82 4.61
C MET A 187 8.47 -3.67 3.84
N LEU A 188 9.49 -3.07 4.43
CA LEU A 188 10.81 -2.90 3.80
C LEU A 188 11.47 -4.26 3.55
N ASP A 189 11.45 -5.17 4.53
CA ASP A 189 11.95 -6.54 4.37
C ASP A 189 11.22 -7.28 3.23
N ALA A 190 9.90 -7.09 3.10
CA ALA A 190 9.15 -7.71 2.02
C ALA A 190 9.53 -7.17 0.63
N VAL A 191 9.79 -5.87 0.52
CA VAL A 191 10.24 -5.27 -0.75
C VAL A 191 11.66 -5.71 -1.10
N GLU A 192 12.56 -5.74 -0.12
CA GLU A 192 13.97 -6.06 -0.35
C GLU A 192 14.18 -7.57 -0.60
N ILE A 193 13.49 -8.42 0.15
CA ILE A 193 13.78 -9.85 0.21
C ILE A 193 12.79 -10.67 -0.63
N LEU A 194 11.47 -10.39 -0.47
CA LEU A 194 10.43 -11.24 -1.06
C LEU A 194 10.03 -10.80 -2.46
N LEU A 195 9.96 -9.49 -2.71
CA LEU A 195 9.50 -8.98 -4.00
C LEU A 195 10.36 -9.46 -5.18
N PRO A 196 11.70 -9.60 -5.08
CA PRO A 196 12.49 -10.16 -6.17
C PRO A 196 12.19 -11.64 -6.45
N ALA A 197 11.76 -12.40 -5.44
CA ALA A 197 11.52 -13.84 -5.54
C ALA A 197 10.08 -14.19 -5.93
N ILE A 198 9.08 -13.54 -5.32
CA ILE A 198 7.66 -13.89 -5.47
C ILE A 198 6.78 -12.70 -5.85
N PRO A 199 7.10 -11.97 -6.93
CA PRO A 199 6.33 -10.80 -7.33
C PRO A 199 4.88 -11.13 -7.68
N SER A 200 4.62 -12.25 -8.37
CA SER A 200 3.27 -12.63 -8.79
C SER A 200 2.37 -12.89 -7.60
N MET A 201 2.86 -13.63 -6.62
CA MET A 201 2.12 -13.95 -5.39
C MET A 201 1.85 -12.70 -4.54
N LEU A 202 2.83 -11.80 -4.40
CA LEU A 202 2.68 -10.55 -3.65
C LEU A 202 1.65 -9.63 -4.31
N TYR A 203 1.76 -9.40 -5.63
CA TYR A 203 0.81 -8.56 -6.37
C TYR A 203 -0.56 -9.22 -6.58
N SER A 204 -0.69 -10.54 -6.42
CA SER A 204 -1.99 -11.21 -6.34
C SER A 204 -2.69 -11.02 -4.98
N GLY A 205 -1.97 -10.54 -3.94
CA GLY A 205 -2.56 -10.16 -2.66
C GLY A 205 -2.15 -11.06 -1.49
N LEU A 206 -0.91 -11.55 -1.48
CA LEU A 206 -0.37 -12.26 -0.31
C LEU A 206 -0.51 -11.40 0.95
N GLY A 207 -1.25 -11.89 1.94
CA GLY A 207 -1.56 -11.15 3.17
C GLY A 207 -0.36 -11.02 4.12
N VAL A 208 -0.44 -10.04 5.02
CA VAL A 208 0.62 -9.68 5.99
C VAL A 208 1.04 -10.85 6.88
N ASP A 209 0.12 -11.74 7.25
CA ASP A 209 0.40 -12.89 8.11
C ASP A 209 1.28 -13.92 7.41
N ARG A 210 0.98 -14.23 6.14
CA ARG A 210 1.80 -15.12 5.31
C ARG A 210 3.18 -14.52 5.06
N VAL A 211 3.26 -13.23 4.74
CA VAL A 211 4.53 -12.50 4.63
C VAL A 211 5.34 -12.61 5.92
N SER A 212 4.71 -12.40 7.07
CA SER A 212 5.37 -12.48 8.38
C SER A 212 5.91 -13.88 8.68
N ARG A 213 5.16 -14.93 8.30
CA ARG A 213 5.62 -16.33 8.46
C ARG A 213 6.85 -16.61 7.60
N ILE A 214 6.85 -16.18 6.34
CA ILE A 214 8.00 -16.35 5.42
C ILE A 214 9.23 -15.62 5.96
N LEU A 215 9.10 -14.35 6.37
CA LEU A 215 10.20 -13.57 6.93
C LEU A 215 10.73 -14.14 8.26
N SER A 216 9.85 -14.68 9.12
CA SER A 216 10.24 -15.36 10.36
C SER A 216 11.04 -16.64 10.07
N LEU A 217 10.59 -17.44 9.09
CA LEU A 217 11.33 -18.64 8.66
C LEU A 217 12.71 -18.24 8.11
N ARG A 218 12.77 -17.24 7.24
CA ARG A 218 14.05 -16.73 6.72
C ARG A 218 15.01 -16.34 7.84
N LYS A 219 14.53 -15.54 8.81
CA LYS A 219 15.35 -15.07 9.92
C LYS A 219 15.89 -16.23 10.77
N ALA A 220 15.06 -17.24 11.07
CA ALA A 220 15.47 -18.42 11.80
C ALA A 220 16.46 -19.28 10.99
N SER A 221 16.19 -19.49 9.70
CA SER A 221 17.08 -20.24 8.79
C SER A 221 18.43 -19.53 8.58
N LEU A 222 18.44 -18.21 8.45
CA LEU A 222 19.67 -17.41 8.40
C LEU A 222 20.47 -17.53 9.71
N GLY A 223 19.79 -17.55 10.86
CA GLY A 223 20.43 -17.78 12.16
C GLY A 223 21.08 -19.17 12.25
N CYS A 224 20.38 -20.21 11.81
CA CYS A 224 20.91 -21.55 11.68
C CYS A 224 22.13 -21.57 10.71
N TRP A 225 22.00 -20.98 9.53
CA TRP A 225 23.05 -20.88 8.54
C TRP A 225 24.31 -20.22 9.09
N LYS A 226 24.20 -19.05 9.70
CA LYS A 226 25.34 -18.30 10.28
C LYS A 226 26.08 -19.05 11.38
N ARG A 227 25.40 -19.93 12.12
CA ARG A 227 26.03 -20.75 13.17
C ARG A 227 26.74 -21.98 12.64
N LEU A 228 26.21 -22.59 11.57
CA LEU A 228 26.56 -23.96 11.19
C LEU A 228 27.26 -24.05 9.82
N TYR A 229 27.14 -23.04 8.97
CA TYR A 229 27.79 -23.00 7.68
C TYR A 229 29.25 -22.55 7.82
N SER A 230 30.19 -23.44 7.49
CA SER A 230 31.64 -23.18 7.49
C SER A 230 32.26 -23.24 6.08
N GLY A 231 31.44 -23.48 5.04
CA GLY A 231 31.91 -23.59 3.67
C GLY A 231 32.07 -22.22 3.00
N GLU A 232 32.61 -22.24 1.78
CA GLU A 232 32.72 -21.07 0.92
C GLU A 232 31.83 -21.22 -0.33
N GLY A 233 31.37 -20.11 -0.88
CA GLY A 233 30.75 -20.03 -2.21
C GLY A 233 29.24 -20.20 -2.26
N VAL A 234 28.52 -20.48 -1.16
CA VAL A 234 27.05 -20.53 -1.15
C VAL A 234 26.50 -19.36 -0.33
N ASP A 235 25.81 -18.44 -0.99
CA ASP A 235 25.12 -17.33 -0.35
C ASP A 235 23.71 -17.77 0.10
N PHE A 236 23.40 -17.57 1.38
CA PHE A 236 22.10 -17.92 1.94
C PHE A 236 20.97 -17.14 1.31
N GLU A 237 21.15 -15.85 1.03
CA GLU A 237 20.08 -15.03 0.47
C GLU A 237 19.71 -15.47 -0.94
N MET A 238 20.69 -15.84 -1.77
CA MET A 238 20.43 -16.44 -3.07
C MET A 238 19.71 -17.77 -2.94
N LEU A 239 20.20 -18.67 -2.06
CA LEU A 239 19.55 -19.96 -1.82
C LEU A 239 18.10 -19.79 -1.37
N PHE A 240 17.84 -18.87 -0.45
CA PHE A 240 16.51 -18.59 0.04
C PHE A 240 15.60 -18.04 -1.06
N GLN A 241 16.07 -17.01 -1.81
CA GLN A 241 15.28 -16.39 -2.88
C GLN A 241 15.02 -17.36 -4.04
N ASP A 242 16.02 -18.15 -4.46
CA ASP A 242 15.85 -19.14 -5.52
C ASP A 242 14.85 -20.24 -5.11
N THR A 243 14.94 -20.72 -3.85
CA THR A 243 13.98 -21.69 -3.31
C THR A 243 12.57 -21.10 -3.25
N LEU A 244 12.43 -19.88 -2.77
CA LEU A 244 11.13 -19.22 -2.65
C LEU A 244 10.50 -18.93 -4.03
N ALA A 245 11.32 -18.60 -5.03
CA ALA A 245 10.86 -18.29 -6.39
C ALA A 245 10.17 -19.48 -7.09
N ILE A 246 10.49 -20.72 -6.69
CA ILE A 246 9.80 -21.93 -7.19
C ILE A 246 8.30 -21.88 -6.87
N PHE A 247 7.93 -21.18 -5.79
CA PHE A 247 6.58 -21.08 -5.28
C PHE A 247 5.85 -19.78 -5.73
N ASP A 248 6.38 -19.01 -6.70
CA ASP A 248 5.72 -17.78 -7.19
C ASP A 248 4.50 -18.12 -8.06
N SER A 249 3.41 -18.47 -7.41
CA SER A 249 2.12 -18.83 -8.01
C SER A 249 0.98 -17.99 -7.42
N SER A 250 -0.23 -18.52 -7.41
CA SER A 250 -1.35 -17.92 -6.69
C SER A 250 -1.16 -18.02 -5.17
N PRO A 251 -1.53 -17.00 -4.37
CA PRO A 251 -1.48 -17.09 -2.91
C PRO A 251 -2.28 -18.28 -2.34
N ASP A 252 -3.34 -18.70 -3.02
CA ASP A 252 -4.19 -19.81 -2.57
C ASP A 252 -3.54 -21.19 -2.78
N GLU A 253 -2.61 -21.29 -3.73
CA GLU A 253 -1.85 -22.52 -4.00
C GLU A 253 -0.58 -22.63 -3.14
N PHE A 254 -0.19 -21.54 -2.48
CA PHE A 254 1.02 -21.51 -1.65
C PHE A 254 0.83 -22.29 -0.35
N ILE A 255 1.55 -23.40 -0.22
CA ILE A 255 1.61 -24.24 0.99
C ILE A 255 2.93 -23.96 1.70
N PHE A 256 2.85 -23.25 2.84
CA PHE A 256 4.02 -22.82 3.60
C PHE A 256 4.92 -23.99 4.04
N GLU A 257 4.32 -25.11 4.44
CA GLU A 257 5.03 -26.30 4.90
C GLU A 257 5.89 -26.91 3.77
N ARG A 258 5.38 -26.93 2.54
CA ARG A 258 6.15 -27.40 1.38
C ARG A 258 7.33 -26.48 1.06
N PHE A 259 7.15 -25.17 1.20
CA PHE A 259 8.25 -24.21 1.06
C PHE A 259 9.31 -24.43 2.15
N GLN A 260 8.89 -24.61 3.41
CA GLN A 260 9.80 -24.90 4.53
C GLN A 260 10.61 -26.17 4.28
N ASP A 261 9.94 -27.26 3.84
CA ASP A 261 10.59 -28.53 3.54
C ASP A 261 11.61 -28.42 2.42
N GLU A 262 11.29 -27.70 1.34
CA GLU A 262 12.19 -27.44 0.23
C GLU A 262 13.41 -26.61 0.68
N LEU A 263 13.19 -25.56 1.45
CA LEU A 263 14.27 -24.72 1.98
C LEU A 263 15.26 -25.56 2.84
N ILE A 264 14.72 -26.38 3.74
CA ILE A 264 15.54 -27.31 4.55
C ILE A 264 16.29 -28.30 3.65
N GLY A 265 15.60 -28.82 2.61
CA GLY A 265 16.20 -29.71 1.61
C GLY A 265 17.41 -29.08 0.91
N GLN A 266 17.30 -27.82 0.49
CA GLN A 266 18.38 -27.07 -0.15
C GLN A 266 19.53 -26.73 0.82
N MET A 267 19.24 -26.51 2.10
CA MET A 267 20.24 -26.26 3.13
C MET A 267 21.04 -27.51 3.53
N LYS A 268 20.50 -28.72 3.34
CA LYS A 268 21.15 -29.99 3.78
C LYS A 268 22.54 -30.16 3.23
N ARG A 269 22.72 -30.00 1.91
CA ARG A 269 23.99 -30.27 1.25
C ARG A 269 25.09 -29.28 1.67
N PRO A 270 24.86 -27.97 1.67
CA PRO A 270 25.87 -27.00 2.11
C PRO A 270 26.21 -27.12 3.60
N LEU A 271 25.24 -27.44 4.46
CA LEU A 271 25.48 -27.57 5.90
C LEU A 271 26.05 -28.94 6.30
N GLY A 272 25.95 -29.97 5.45
CA GLY A 272 26.35 -31.32 5.78
C GLY A 272 25.54 -31.97 6.91
N LEU A 273 24.31 -31.48 7.16
CA LEU A 273 23.45 -31.90 8.24
C LEU A 273 22.24 -32.70 7.74
N ARG A 274 21.64 -33.48 8.65
CA ARG A 274 20.37 -34.16 8.35
C ARG A 274 19.20 -33.20 8.47
N TYR A 275 18.11 -33.53 7.77
CA TYR A 275 16.86 -32.75 7.77
C TYR A 275 16.36 -32.43 9.19
N ASP A 276 16.29 -33.44 10.07
CA ASP A 276 15.77 -33.30 11.45
C ASP A 276 16.59 -32.31 12.27
N GLN A 277 17.93 -32.31 12.07
CA GLN A 277 18.84 -31.40 12.79
C GLN A 277 18.59 -29.93 12.35
N ILE A 278 18.45 -29.70 11.05
CA ILE A 278 18.17 -28.35 10.52
C ILE A 278 16.79 -27.89 10.97
N LEU A 279 15.78 -28.76 10.90
CA LEU A 279 14.43 -28.45 11.36
C LEU A 279 14.41 -28.07 12.85
N LEU A 280 15.12 -28.81 13.69
CA LEU A 280 15.21 -28.52 15.14
C LEU A 280 15.86 -27.14 15.37
N GLU A 281 16.96 -26.85 14.69
CA GLU A 281 17.66 -25.56 14.81
C GLU A 281 16.78 -24.37 14.37
N ILE A 282 16.05 -24.52 13.27
CA ILE A 282 15.12 -23.49 12.79
C ILE A 282 13.96 -23.29 13.79
N THR A 283 13.42 -24.40 14.30
CA THR A 283 12.31 -24.35 15.28
C THR A 283 12.73 -23.66 16.57
N ASN A 284 13.91 -23.98 17.08
CA ASN A 284 14.50 -23.31 18.25
C ASN A 284 14.69 -21.80 17.99
N GLY A 285 15.24 -21.43 16.84
CA GLY A 285 15.40 -20.05 16.44
C GLY A 285 14.07 -19.29 16.33
N GLN A 286 13.01 -19.92 15.84
CA GLN A 286 11.67 -19.32 15.81
C GLN A 286 11.08 -19.14 17.22
N GLN A 287 11.31 -20.08 18.13
CA GLN A 287 10.86 -19.97 19.52
C GLN A 287 11.58 -18.82 20.26
N GLU A 288 12.89 -18.67 20.05
CA GLU A 288 13.67 -17.56 20.60
C GLU A 288 13.17 -16.21 20.11
N GLN A 289 12.86 -16.10 18.80
CA GLN A 289 12.25 -14.88 18.23
C GLN A 289 10.93 -14.52 18.91
N ARG A 290 10.05 -15.52 19.14
CA ARG A 290 8.77 -15.29 19.83
C ARG A 290 8.95 -14.85 21.28
N ARG A 291 9.91 -15.43 22.01
CA ARG A 291 10.24 -15.03 23.39
C ARG A 291 10.81 -13.62 23.44
N GLY A 292 11.73 -13.25 22.54
CA GLY A 292 12.27 -11.90 22.44
C GLY A 292 11.20 -10.84 22.18
N THR A 293 10.21 -11.15 21.33
CA THR A 293 9.09 -10.23 21.04
C THR A 293 8.16 -10.04 22.25
N LEU A 294 8.01 -11.05 23.12
CA LEU A 294 7.18 -10.95 24.35
C LEU A 294 7.83 -10.10 25.43
N VAL A 295 9.16 -10.01 25.47
CA VAL A 295 9.90 -9.19 26.43
C VAL A 295 9.85 -7.70 26.08
N ASP A 296 9.67 -7.36 24.81
CA ASP A 296 9.55 -5.97 24.32
C ASP A 296 8.13 -5.37 24.43
N LEU A 297 7.15 -6.15 24.88
CA LEU A 297 5.82 -5.60 25.16
C LEU A 297 5.88 -4.81 26.48
N PRO A 298 5.41 -3.55 26.51
CA PRO A 298 5.31 -2.81 27.76
C PRO A 298 4.43 -3.61 28.72
N THR A 299 4.97 -3.91 29.89
CA THR A 299 4.22 -4.54 30.99
C THR A 299 2.94 -3.74 31.20
N PRO A 300 1.74 -4.35 31.15
CA PRO A 300 0.53 -3.62 31.48
C PRO A 300 0.71 -3.02 32.86
N ALA A 301 0.48 -1.71 32.96
CA ALA A 301 0.53 -1.01 34.24
C ALA A 301 -0.32 -1.79 35.24
N GLY A 302 0.28 -2.18 36.38
CA GLY A 302 -0.42 -2.87 37.43
C GLY A 302 -1.66 -2.08 37.87
N PRO A 303 -2.65 -2.74 38.47
CA PRO A 303 -3.85 -2.06 38.90
C PRO A 303 -3.47 -0.86 39.76
N PRO A 304 -4.18 0.28 39.65
CA PRO A 304 -3.86 1.48 40.40
C PRO A 304 -3.85 1.16 41.91
N GLU A 305 -2.74 1.43 42.58
CA GLU A 305 -2.66 1.36 44.05
C GLU A 305 -3.71 2.29 44.63
N ILE A 306 -4.67 1.71 45.34
CA ILE A 306 -5.64 2.45 46.14
C ILE A 306 -4.89 3.04 47.31
N PRO A 307 -4.83 4.36 47.48
CA PRO A 307 -4.20 4.95 48.65
C PRO A 307 -4.93 4.51 49.93
N PRO A 308 -4.22 4.28 51.04
CA PRO A 308 -4.83 3.83 52.31
C PRO A 308 -5.84 4.88 52.82
N VAL A 309 -7.05 4.41 53.04
CA VAL A 309 -8.13 5.19 53.65
C VAL A 309 -7.70 5.61 55.04
N GLY A 310 -7.47 6.92 55.23
CA GLY A 310 -7.24 7.53 56.56
C GLY A 310 -8.49 7.39 57.45
N GLN A 311 -8.28 6.98 58.70
CA GLN A 311 -9.27 6.92 59.73
C GLN A 311 -9.85 8.30 59.99
N GLU A 312 -11.14 8.51 59.74
CA GLU A 312 -11.89 9.66 60.24
C GLU A 312 -12.60 9.33 61.57
N ASN A 313 -12.40 10.17 62.52
CA ASN A 313 -13.12 10.22 63.81
C ASN A 313 -14.52 10.82 63.63
N PRO A 314 -15.52 10.39 64.40
CA PRO A 314 -16.90 10.84 64.27
C PRO A 314 -17.21 12.06 65.09
N ALA A 315 -17.78 13.11 64.55
CA ALA A 315 -18.59 14.07 65.32
C ALA A 315 -19.58 14.87 64.39
N ALA A 316 -20.85 14.76 64.84
CA ALA A 316 -21.94 15.73 64.79
C ALA A 316 -22.71 16.04 63.50
N SER A 317 -23.88 15.47 63.45
CA SER A 317 -25.24 16.06 63.27
C SER A 317 -25.45 17.27 62.35
N SER A 318 -26.26 17.14 61.29
CA SER A 318 -27.65 17.71 61.28
C SER A 318 -28.30 17.61 59.86
N THR A 319 -29.47 17.03 59.91
CA THR A 319 -30.74 17.33 59.18
C THR A 319 -30.69 18.00 57.78
N GLY A 320 -31.33 17.32 56.80
CA GLY A 320 -31.79 17.93 55.57
C GLY A 320 -32.38 16.91 54.61
N GLN A 321 -33.68 16.57 54.84
CA GLN A 321 -34.48 15.79 53.88
C GLN A 321 -34.78 16.59 52.63
N ALA A 322 -34.64 15.97 51.47
CA ALA A 322 -35.48 16.26 50.32
C ALA A 322 -35.61 15.02 49.44
N GLN A 323 -36.77 14.43 49.45
CA GLN A 323 -37.30 13.50 48.50
C GLN A 323 -37.42 14.16 47.13
N ILE A 324 -37.27 13.36 46.05
CA ILE A 324 -38.16 13.40 44.88
C ILE A 324 -37.77 12.21 43.98
N GLN A 325 -38.56 11.20 43.96
CA GLN A 325 -39.43 10.52 42.98
C GLN A 325 -38.80 10.19 41.62
N SER A 326 -38.77 8.89 41.41
CA SER A 326 -38.77 8.24 40.08
C SER A 326 -40.20 8.22 39.52
N PRO A 327 -40.38 8.11 38.23
CA PRO A 327 -41.38 7.19 37.73
C PRO A 327 -40.85 6.14 36.77
N ALA A 328 -41.26 4.93 37.05
CA ALA A 328 -41.30 3.80 36.11
C ALA A 328 -42.55 3.88 35.24
N THR A 329 -42.47 3.39 34.03
CA THR A 329 -43.52 2.73 33.21
C THR A 329 -42.98 2.64 31.80
N GLY A 330 -43.01 1.58 31.01
CA GLY A 330 -43.77 0.37 31.03
C GLY A 330 -43.36 -0.42 29.76
N LEU A 331 -43.45 -1.71 29.88
CA LEU A 331 -43.33 -2.72 28.83
C LEU A 331 -44.29 -2.46 27.65
N GLN A 332 -43.80 -2.77 26.42
CA GLN A 332 -44.66 -3.52 25.48
C GLN A 332 -43.81 -4.31 24.48
N THR A 333 -44.00 -5.60 24.53
CA THR A 333 -43.60 -6.64 23.58
C THR A 333 -44.49 -6.60 22.35
N SER A 334 -43.93 -6.66 21.14
CA SER A 334 -44.67 -7.15 19.98
C SER A 334 -43.81 -8.10 19.15
N LYS A 335 -44.25 -9.37 19.17
CA LYS A 335 -43.88 -10.43 18.24
C LYS A 335 -44.51 -10.17 16.90
N THR A 336 -43.78 -10.24 15.79
CA THR A 336 -44.35 -10.61 14.49
C THR A 336 -43.35 -11.34 13.63
N LYS A 337 -43.60 -12.61 13.45
CA LYS A 337 -43.63 -13.55 12.32
C LYS A 337 -42.72 -13.27 11.12
N SER A 338 -41.83 -14.21 10.86
CA SER A 338 -41.23 -14.53 9.55
C SER A 338 -42.25 -15.18 8.61
N PRO A 339 -42.08 -15.02 7.31
CA PRO A 339 -42.47 -16.05 6.36
C PRO A 339 -41.26 -16.60 5.58
N PRO A 340 -41.36 -17.86 5.06
CA PRO A 340 -40.30 -18.53 4.35
C PRO A 340 -40.36 -18.28 2.84
N GLY A 341 -39.17 -18.20 2.20
CA GLY A 341 -39.09 -18.10 0.75
C GLY A 341 -37.74 -18.64 0.28
N THR A 342 -37.71 -19.93 0.01
CA THR A 342 -36.69 -20.65 -0.74
C THR A 342 -36.62 -20.12 -2.18
N SER A 343 -35.46 -19.66 -2.62
CA SER A 343 -35.15 -19.51 -4.03
C SER A 343 -33.76 -20.05 -4.30
N THR A 344 -33.74 -21.20 -4.92
CA THR A 344 -32.59 -21.93 -5.44
C THR A 344 -32.03 -21.18 -6.66
N LEU A 345 -30.78 -20.75 -6.61
CA LEU A 345 -30.00 -20.32 -7.78
C LEU A 345 -29.25 -21.51 -8.36
N PRO A 346 -29.14 -21.63 -9.69
CA PRO A 346 -28.48 -22.77 -10.36
C PRO A 346 -26.97 -22.68 -10.25
N ALA A 347 -26.31 -23.84 -10.12
CA ALA A 347 -24.87 -24.03 -10.06
C ALA A 347 -24.19 -23.62 -11.38
N PRO A 348 -22.95 -23.06 -11.32
CA PRO A 348 -22.17 -22.77 -12.50
C PRO A 348 -21.65 -24.06 -13.16
N PRO A 349 -21.42 -24.07 -14.49
CA PRO A 349 -20.94 -25.23 -15.22
C PRO A 349 -19.48 -25.57 -14.86
N PRO A 350 -19.06 -26.83 -15.02
CA PRO A 350 -17.73 -27.28 -14.64
C PRO A 350 -16.66 -26.72 -15.59
N VAL A 351 -15.60 -26.19 -15.00
CA VAL A 351 -14.38 -25.75 -15.70
C VAL A 351 -13.67 -27.00 -16.22
N GLN A 352 -13.51 -27.10 -17.54
CA GLN A 352 -12.70 -28.12 -18.19
C GLN A 352 -11.23 -27.91 -17.85
N GLN A 353 -10.66 -28.83 -17.10
CA GLN A 353 -9.21 -28.96 -16.91
C GLN A 353 -8.59 -29.40 -18.23
N GLN A 354 -7.80 -28.51 -18.86
CA GLN A 354 -6.91 -28.88 -19.95
C GLN A 354 -5.81 -29.78 -19.40
N GLN A 355 -5.85 -31.06 -19.72
CA GLN A 355 -4.78 -32.02 -19.44
C GLN A 355 -3.63 -31.73 -20.42
N LEU A 356 -2.43 -31.51 -19.86
CA LEU A 356 -1.17 -31.44 -20.60
C LEU A 356 -0.98 -32.71 -21.43
N THR A 357 -0.56 -32.56 -22.66
CA THR A 357 -0.27 -33.68 -23.58
C THR A 357 0.94 -34.48 -23.12
N ASP A 358 1.00 -35.75 -23.49
CA ASP A 358 2.09 -36.66 -23.07
C ASP A 358 3.48 -36.21 -23.60
N GLU A 359 3.55 -35.42 -24.66
CA GLU A 359 4.77 -34.82 -25.18
C GLU A 359 5.29 -33.70 -24.25
N GLU A 360 4.42 -32.89 -23.68
CA GLU A 360 4.79 -31.86 -22.70
C GLU A 360 5.29 -32.44 -21.39
N ARG A 361 4.75 -33.60 -20.97
CA ARG A 361 5.24 -34.35 -19.81
C ARG A 361 6.60 -34.97 -20.03
N ALA A 362 6.89 -35.44 -21.24
CA ALA A 362 8.20 -36.00 -21.59
C ALA A 362 9.31 -34.95 -21.64
N ALA A 363 9.02 -33.73 -22.08
CA ALA A 363 9.96 -32.62 -22.10
C ALA A 363 10.36 -32.14 -20.68
N VAL A 364 9.45 -32.21 -19.72
CA VAL A 364 9.71 -31.88 -18.31
C VAL A 364 10.59 -32.92 -17.63
N LEU A 365 10.46 -34.21 -18.00
CA LEU A 365 11.25 -35.31 -17.46
C LEU A 365 12.67 -35.42 -18.05
N ALA A 366 12.94 -34.84 -19.22
CA ALA A 366 14.21 -34.92 -19.94
C ALA A 366 15.28 -33.90 -19.52
N GLY A 367 15.02 -33.03 -18.54
CA GLY A 367 16.04 -32.15 -17.93
C GLY A 367 16.65 -31.08 -18.85
N HIS A 368 16.01 -30.74 -19.98
CA HIS A 368 16.48 -29.75 -20.95
C HIS A 368 15.69 -28.44 -20.91
N ILE A 369 15.50 -27.88 -19.70
CA ILE A 369 15.04 -26.49 -19.58
C ILE A 369 15.92 -25.79 -18.56
N VAL A 370 16.83 -24.95 -19.06
CA VAL A 370 17.42 -23.86 -18.28
C VAL A 370 16.25 -23.07 -17.73
N SER A 371 16.07 -23.11 -16.43
CA SER A 371 14.86 -22.60 -15.77
C SER A 371 14.64 -21.13 -16.17
N PRO A 372 13.46 -20.77 -16.72
CA PRO A 372 13.12 -19.39 -17.05
C PRO A 372 13.07 -18.47 -15.83
N VAL A 373 13.18 -19.04 -14.63
CA VAL A 373 13.18 -18.36 -13.33
C VAL A 373 14.45 -17.54 -13.12
N SER A 374 15.65 -18.05 -13.45
CA SER A 374 16.91 -17.31 -13.30
C SER A 374 16.96 -16.05 -14.19
N THR A 375 16.44 -16.15 -15.41
CA THR A 375 16.38 -14.99 -16.34
C THR A 375 15.41 -13.93 -15.83
N LYS A 376 14.30 -14.34 -15.26
CA LYS A 376 13.28 -13.44 -14.71
C LYS A 376 13.76 -12.71 -13.45
N ILE A 377 14.49 -13.39 -12.58
CA ILE A 377 15.13 -12.80 -11.39
C ILE A 377 16.19 -11.78 -11.79
N GLN A 378 17.03 -12.10 -12.78
CA GLN A 378 18.04 -11.17 -13.30
C GLN A 378 17.39 -9.93 -13.93
N GLN A 379 16.33 -10.08 -14.73
CA GLN A 379 15.61 -8.96 -15.32
C GLN A 379 14.92 -8.08 -14.25
N THR A 380 14.38 -8.69 -13.20
CA THR A 380 13.77 -7.95 -12.08
C THR A 380 14.81 -7.19 -11.27
N ARG A 381 15.98 -7.79 -11.04
CA ARG A 381 17.14 -7.12 -10.39
C ARG A 381 17.67 -5.94 -11.21
N GLN A 382 17.77 -6.09 -12.54
CA GLN A 382 18.16 -5.00 -13.44
C GLN A 382 17.13 -3.86 -13.47
N ARG A 383 15.83 -4.17 -13.40
CA ARG A 383 14.78 -3.15 -13.32
C ARG A 383 14.76 -2.41 -11.98
N LEU A 384 15.06 -3.09 -10.87
CA LEU A 384 15.12 -2.48 -9.53
C LEU A 384 16.41 -1.68 -9.30
N ALA A 385 17.50 -2.03 -9.97
CA ALA A 385 18.78 -1.28 -9.91
C ALA A 385 18.79 -0.04 -10.82
N GLY A 386 17.83 0.08 -11.74
CA GLY A 386 17.67 1.23 -12.64
C GLY A 386 16.58 2.22 -12.19
N LEU A 387 15.99 2.01 -11.01
CA LEU A 387 15.08 2.91 -10.30
C LEU A 387 15.77 3.58 -9.12
#